data_68ca154592e053f3d82bb9fdc5bcc4af
#
_entry.id   68ca154592e053f3d82bb9fdc5bcc4af
#
_cell.length_a   1.000
_cell.length_b   1.000
_cell.length_c   1.000
_cell.angle_alpha   90.00
_cell.angle_beta   90.00
_cell.angle_gamma   90.00
#
_symmetry.space_group_name_H-M   'P 1'
#
loop_
_entity.id
_entity.type
_entity.pdbx_description
1 polymer ?
#
loop_
_entity_poly.entity_id
_entity_poly.type
_entity_poly.pdbx_seq_one_letter_code
_entity_poly.pdbx_strand_id
1 'polypeptide(L)'
;LAVGYFTLYGDSVGGYAVIKDLLKTSVYDMCRYINTRSNKSTNREVIPEVVITKPPSAELRPDQRDDQSLPPYDVLDAILEMYVEQDQTAAEIIALGFDEALVRRISRLVDLSEYKRRQGAPGVRVTLKAFGKDRRLPITNAYRG
;
A
#
# COMPACT_ATOMS: atom_id res chain seq x y z
N LEU A 1 -3.39 2.83 0.24
CA LEU A 1 -4.55 2.87 -0.68
C LEU A 1 -5.14 1.47 -0.91
N ALA A 2 -4.31 0.45 -1.16
CA ALA A 2 -4.74 -0.89 -1.57
C ALA A 2 -5.84 -1.47 -0.68
N VAL A 3 -5.57 -1.56 0.59
CA VAL A 3 -6.46 -2.13 1.62
C VAL A 3 -7.43 -1.09 2.24
N GLY A 4 -7.53 0.09 1.64
CA GLY A 4 -8.43 1.16 2.09
C GLY A 4 -8.06 1.84 3.40
N TYR A 5 -6.83 1.67 3.87
CA TYR A 5 -6.33 2.25 5.11
C TYR A 5 -5.93 3.72 4.90
N PHE A 6 -6.91 4.55 4.62
CA PHE A 6 -6.79 6.00 4.44
C PHE A 6 -8.16 6.68 4.56
N THR A 7 -8.17 7.99 4.81
CA THR A 7 -9.36 8.83 4.89
C THR A 7 -9.55 9.65 3.62
N LEU A 8 -10.79 9.67 3.08
CA LEU A 8 -11.08 10.33 1.80
C LEU A 8 -10.88 11.85 1.85
N TYR A 9 -11.18 12.47 2.97
CA TYR A 9 -11.07 13.93 3.17
C TYR A 9 -9.91 14.33 4.08
N GLY A 10 -8.96 13.43 4.32
CA GLY A 10 -7.74 13.64 5.07
C GLY A 10 -6.51 13.42 4.18
N ASP A 11 -5.80 12.33 4.41
CA ASP A 11 -4.59 11.93 3.68
C ASP A 11 -4.79 11.68 2.18
N SER A 12 -6.03 11.53 1.71
CA SER A 12 -6.37 11.44 0.27
C SER A 12 -6.73 12.78 -0.36
N VAL A 13 -6.72 13.87 0.40
CA VAL A 13 -6.98 15.21 -0.13
C VAL A 13 -5.84 15.65 -1.05
N GLY A 14 -6.19 16.09 -2.25
CA GLY A 14 -5.24 16.59 -3.23
C GLY A 14 -5.64 16.32 -4.67
N GLY A 15 -5.05 17.04 -5.62
CA GLY A 15 -5.32 16.90 -7.05
C GLY A 15 -4.46 15.84 -7.74
N TYR A 16 -3.37 15.38 -7.09
CA TYR A 16 -2.44 14.43 -7.70
C TYR A 16 -1.67 13.63 -6.64
N ALA A 17 -1.70 12.30 -6.75
CA ALA A 17 -1.06 11.38 -5.81
C ALA A 17 0.18 10.72 -6.44
N VAL A 18 1.35 11.36 -6.28
CA VAL A 18 2.60 11.02 -6.96
C VAL A 18 3.07 9.59 -6.70
N ILE A 19 2.96 9.11 -5.46
CA ILE A 19 3.50 7.82 -5.02
C ILE A 19 2.40 6.76 -4.77
N LYS A 20 1.17 6.98 -5.23
CA LYS A 20 0.06 6.08 -4.90
C LYS A 20 0.22 4.66 -5.45
N ASP A 21 0.99 4.51 -6.50
CA ASP A 21 1.25 3.24 -7.20
C ASP A 21 2.51 2.52 -6.69
N LEU A 22 3.07 2.97 -5.57
CA LEU A 22 4.20 2.33 -4.91
C LEU A 22 3.75 1.54 -3.68
N LEU A 23 4.31 0.36 -3.52
CA LEU A 23 4.22 -0.42 -2.29
C LEU A 23 4.94 0.32 -1.14
N LYS A 24 4.54 0.06 0.10
CA LYS A 24 5.12 0.75 1.26
C LYS A 24 6.61 0.46 1.41
N THR A 25 7.02 -0.77 1.19
CA THR A 25 8.43 -1.18 1.18
C THR A 25 9.23 -0.41 0.13
N SER A 26 8.70 -0.29 -1.09
CA SER A 26 9.33 0.47 -2.19
C SER A 26 9.49 1.95 -1.85
N VAL A 27 8.56 2.55 -1.11
CA VAL A 27 8.70 3.94 -0.64
C VAL A 27 9.87 4.07 0.32
N TYR A 28 10.06 3.15 1.25
CA TYR A 28 11.20 3.16 2.16
C TYR A 28 12.53 2.99 1.42
N ASP A 29 12.59 2.09 0.44
CA ASP A 29 13.79 1.88 -0.36
C ASP A 29 14.15 3.12 -1.19
N MET A 30 13.13 3.80 -1.73
CA MET A 30 13.32 5.07 -2.42
C MET A 30 13.87 6.16 -1.48
N CYS A 31 13.36 6.25 -0.25
CA CYS A 31 13.86 7.20 0.75
C CYS A 31 15.35 6.94 1.06
N ARG A 32 15.73 5.69 1.29
CA ARG A 32 17.12 5.29 1.51
C ARG A 32 18.00 5.61 0.30
N TYR A 33 17.51 5.32 -0.90
CA TYR A 33 18.23 5.63 -2.15
C TYR A 33 18.46 7.14 -2.32
N ILE A 34 17.46 7.97 -2.05
CA ILE A 34 17.58 9.43 -2.09
C ILE A 34 18.67 9.90 -1.13
N ASN A 35 18.66 9.41 0.12
CA ASN A 35 19.68 9.75 1.10
C ASN A 35 21.08 9.32 0.64
N THR A 36 21.22 8.12 0.09
CA THR A 36 22.51 7.63 -0.43
C THR A 36 23.07 8.53 -1.54
N ARG A 37 22.21 9.04 -2.41
CA ARG A 37 22.64 9.98 -3.47
C ARG A 37 22.97 11.36 -2.92
N SER A 38 22.17 11.87 -2.01
CA SER A 38 22.37 13.17 -1.41
C SER A 38 23.64 13.23 -0.58
N ASN A 39 23.94 12.23 0.22
CA ASN A 39 25.15 12.13 1.03
C ASN A 39 26.43 12.19 0.19
N LYS A 40 26.40 11.70 -1.06
CA LYS A 40 27.55 11.80 -1.98
C LYS A 40 27.83 13.22 -2.45
N SER A 41 26.83 14.10 -2.49
CA SER A 41 26.95 15.45 -3.02
C SER A 41 26.99 16.54 -1.95
N THR A 42 26.27 16.35 -0.85
CA THR A 42 26.06 17.38 0.18
C THR A 42 26.49 16.96 1.58
N ASN A 43 26.81 15.69 1.78
CA ASN A 43 27.08 15.07 3.09
C ASN A 43 25.94 15.31 4.12
N ARG A 44 24.68 15.41 3.65
CA ARG A 44 23.51 15.65 4.47
C ARG A 44 22.36 14.75 4.04
N GLU A 45 21.65 14.19 5.01
CA GLU A 45 20.39 13.48 4.78
C GLU A 45 19.29 14.46 4.37
N VAL A 46 18.57 14.12 3.30
CA VAL A 46 17.40 14.86 2.83
C VAL A 46 16.15 14.41 3.58
N ILE A 47 16.05 13.09 3.82
CA ILE A 47 14.94 12.47 4.55
C ILE A 47 15.49 12.00 5.89
N PRO A 48 15.06 12.60 7.02
CA PRO A 48 15.53 12.19 8.34
C PRO A 48 15.29 10.71 8.60
N GLU A 49 16.24 10.01 9.19
CA GLU A 49 16.15 8.57 9.49
C GLU A 49 14.92 8.23 10.34
N VAL A 50 14.51 9.14 11.24
CA VAL A 50 13.30 8.97 12.05
C VAL A 50 12.03 8.80 11.21
N VAL A 51 11.96 9.39 10.02
CA VAL A 51 10.81 9.23 9.10
C VAL A 51 10.76 7.83 8.50
N ILE A 52 11.92 7.22 8.30
CA ILE A 52 12.06 5.87 7.74
C ILE A 52 11.82 4.80 8.80
N THR A 53 12.24 5.07 10.03
CA THR A 53 12.22 4.08 11.14
C THR A 53 10.99 4.18 12.04
N LYS A 54 10.31 5.35 12.07
CA LYS A 54 9.08 5.51 12.85
C LYS A 54 8.01 4.51 12.37
N PRO A 55 7.40 3.73 13.27
CA PRO A 55 6.29 2.86 12.89
C PRO A 55 5.16 3.66 12.25
N PRO A 56 4.64 3.23 11.09
CA PRO A 56 3.54 3.91 10.42
C PRO A 56 2.30 3.98 11.29
N SER A 57 1.61 5.11 11.23
CA SER A 57 0.36 5.35 11.95
C SER A 57 -0.51 6.35 11.21
N ALA A 58 -1.82 6.15 11.23
CA ALA A 58 -2.79 7.13 10.76
C ALA A 58 -3.01 8.28 11.76
N GLU A 59 -2.44 8.19 12.97
CA GLU A 59 -2.49 9.22 14.02
C GLU A 59 -3.92 9.72 14.37
N LEU A 60 -4.92 8.85 14.23
CA LEU A 60 -6.32 9.17 14.53
C LEU A 60 -6.66 9.03 16.01
N ARG A 61 -5.80 8.39 16.79
CA ARG A 61 -5.92 8.19 18.25
C ARG A 61 -4.53 8.05 18.87
N PRO A 62 -4.37 8.30 20.19
CA PRO A 62 -3.12 8.08 20.91
C PRO A 62 -2.59 6.65 20.70
N ASP A 63 -1.29 6.51 20.56
CA ASP A 63 -0.57 5.21 20.45
C ASP A 63 -1.06 4.29 19.32
N GLN A 64 -1.75 4.85 18.33
CA GLN A 64 -2.17 4.10 17.15
C GLN A 64 -0.96 3.73 16.29
N ARG A 65 -0.92 2.46 15.83
CA ARG A 65 0.06 1.95 14.89
C ARG A 65 -0.64 1.10 13.83
N ASP A 66 -0.13 1.11 12.60
CA ASP A 66 -0.69 0.34 11.49
C ASP A 66 -0.59 -1.17 11.77
N ASP A 67 0.48 -1.63 12.42
CA ASP A 67 0.73 -3.03 12.78
C ASP A 67 -0.26 -3.60 13.82
N GLN A 68 -1.09 -2.77 14.45
CA GLN A 68 -2.21 -3.23 15.28
C GLN A 68 -3.38 -3.79 14.46
N SER A 69 -3.45 -3.44 13.19
CA SER A 69 -4.57 -3.82 12.29
C SER A 69 -4.13 -4.40 10.96
N LEU A 70 -2.89 -4.20 10.56
CA LEU A 70 -2.31 -4.75 9.33
C LEU A 70 -1.12 -5.66 9.70
N PRO A 71 -0.78 -6.65 8.87
CA PRO A 71 0.45 -7.41 9.05
C PRO A 71 1.68 -6.52 8.77
N PRO A 72 2.89 -6.99 9.08
CA PRO A 72 4.13 -6.35 8.65
C PRO A 72 4.10 -6.03 7.16
N TYR A 73 4.65 -4.88 6.75
CA TYR A 73 4.51 -4.40 5.38
C TYR A 73 5.24 -5.26 4.35
N ASP A 74 6.30 -5.95 4.71
CA ASP A 74 6.96 -6.94 3.86
C ASP A 74 6.02 -8.09 3.45
N VAL A 75 5.25 -8.60 4.40
CA VAL A 75 4.24 -9.64 4.15
C VAL A 75 3.04 -9.06 3.40
N LEU A 76 2.55 -7.88 3.82
CA LEU A 76 1.42 -7.22 3.17
C LEU A 76 1.70 -6.92 1.69
N ASP A 77 2.84 -6.32 1.42
CA ASP A 77 3.24 -5.90 0.07
C ASP A 77 3.46 -7.12 -0.84
N ALA A 78 4.03 -8.23 -0.32
CA ALA A 78 4.15 -9.47 -1.06
C ALA A 78 2.78 -10.06 -1.47
N ILE A 79 1.81 -10.06 -0.57
CA ILE A 79 0.44 -10.50 -0.89
C ILE A 79 -0.21 -9.56 -1.91
N LEU A 80 -0.04 -8.24 -1.75
CA LEU A 80 -0.59 -7.26 -2.68
C LEU A 80 0.00 -7.38 -4.09
N GLU A 81 1.30 -7.60 -4.21
CA GLU A 81 1.97 -7.81 -5.49
C GLU A 81 1.38 -9.04 -6.20
N MET A 82 1.30 -10.18 -5.52
CA MET A 82 0.73 -11.40 -6.09
C MET A 82 -0.75 -11.22 -6.46
N TYR A 83 -1.55 -10.68 -5.54
CA TYR A 83 -2.99 -10.56 -5.75
C TYR A 83 -3.37 -9.51 -6.80
N VAL A 84 -2.67 -8.36 -6.81
CA VAL A 84 -3.01 -7.21 -7.66
C VAL A 84 -2.24 -7.22 -8.98
N GLU A 85 -0.91 -7.31 -8.93
CA GLU A 85 -0.08 -7.19 -10.13
C GLU A 85 0.00 -8.49 -10.93
N GLN A 86 0.02 -9.63 -10.24
CA GLN A 86 0.16 -10.95 -10.86
C GLN A 86 -1.17 -11.68 -11.06
N ASP A 87 -2.32 -11.10 -10.63
CA ASP A 87 -3.67 -11.70 -10.71
C ASP A 87 -3.79 -13.08 -10.04
N GLN A 88 -2.94 -13.38 -9.08
CA GLN A 88 -3.06 -14.64 -8.36
C GLN A 88 -4.33 -14.65 -7.49
N THR A 89 -5.00 -15.77 -7.47
CA THR A 89 -6.13 -16.01 -6.57
C THR A 89 -5.65 -16.18 -5.12
N ALA A 90 -6.54 -15.96 -4.17
CA ALA A 90 -6.22 -16.23 -2.76
C ALA A 90 -5.75 -17.67 -2.54
N ALA A 91 -6.34 -18.65 -3.25
CA ALA A 91 -5.96 -20.06 -3.15
C ALA A 91 -4.52 -20.32 -3.63
N GLU A 92 -4.10 -19.68 -4.73
CA GLU A 92 -2.74 -19.79 -5.25
C GLU A 92 -1.71 -19.18 -4.27
N ILE A 93 -2.03 -18.02 -3.69
CA ILE A 93 -1.16 -17.37 -2.70
C ILE A 93 -1.02 -18.23 -1.44
N ILE A 94 -2.12 -18.83 -0.96
CA ILE A 94 -2.10 -19.78 0.17
C ILE A 94 -1.23 -21.00 -0.15
N ALA A 95 -1.31 -21.52 -1.36
CA ALA A 95 -0.50 -22.66 -1.79
C ALA A 95 1.02 -22.38 -1.79
N LEU A 96 1.43 -21.10 -1.85
CA LEU A 96 2.83 -20.66 -1.70
C LEU A 96 3.30 -20.62 -0.24
N GLY A 97 2.43 -20.93 0.73
CA GLY A 97 2.78 -21.04 2.15
C GLY A 97 2.41 -19.82 3.00
N PHE A 98 1.65 -18.88 2.45
CA PHE A 98 1.10 -17.76 3.24
C PHE A 98 -0.07 -18.24 4.12
N ASP A 99 -0.24 -17.61 5.28
CA ASP A 99 -1.34 -17.90 6.19
C ASP A 99 -2.69 -17.65 5.53
N GLU A 100 -3.57 -18.64 5.56
CA GLU A 100 -4.86 -18.60 4.87
C GLU A 100 -5.76 -17.48 5.39
N ALA A 101 -5.87 -17.33 6.71
CA ALA A 101 -6.73 -16.32 7.30
C ALA A 101 -6.25 -14.91 6.93
N LEU A 102 -4.94 -14.71 6.91
CA LEU A 102 -4.33 -13.44 6.51
C LEU A 102 -4.58 -13.13 5.03
N VAL A 103 -4.30 -14.08 4.12
CA VAL A 103 -4.49 -13.89 2.67
C VAL A 103 -5.94 -13.57 2.36
N ARG A 104 -6.89 -14.34 2.87
CA ARG A 104 -8.33 -14.08 2.66
C ARG A 104 -8.76 -12.72 3.21
N ARG A 105 -8.23 -12.32 4.37
CA ARG A 105 -8.49 -11.01 4.96
C ARG A 105 -7.96 -9.88 4.09
N ILE A 106 -6.72 -9.97 3.60
CA ILE A 106 -6.10 -8.93 2.77
C ILE A 106 -6.81 -8.82 1.42
N SER A 107 -7.05 -9.94 0.72
CA SER A 107 -7.79 -9.94 -0.54
C SER A 107 -9.17 -9.28 -0.39
N ARG A 108 -9.90 -9.62 0.68
CA ARG A 108 -11.18 -9.00 0.98
C ARG A 108 -11.07 -7.49 1.25
N LEU A 109 -10.05 -7.04 1.98
CA LEU A 109 -9.83 -5.61 2.20
C LEU A 109 -9.55 -4.87 0.88
N VAL A 110 -8.78 -5.46 -0.03
CA VAL A 110 -8.54 -4.92 -1.37
C VAL A 110 -9.85 -4.79 -2.14
N ASP A 111 -10.66 -5.85 -2.17
CA ASP A 111 -11.92 -5.88 -2.91
C ASP A 111 -12.93 -4.85 -2.37
N LEU A 112 -13.10 -4.80 -1.06
CA LEU A 112 -14.02 -3.86 -0.40
C LEU A 112 -13.58 -2.39 -0.50
N SER A 113 -12.29 -2.14 -0.73
CA SER A 113 -11.74 -0.78 -0.78
C SER A 113 -11.80 -0.14 -2.16
N GLU A 114 -12.40 -0.81 -3.15
CA GLU A 114 -12.54 -0.29 -4.52
C GLU A 114 -13.20 1.10 -4.55
N TYR A 115 -14.25 1.31 -3.77
CA TYR A 115 -14.94 2.60 -3.72
C TYR A 115 -14.02 3.75 -3.29
N LYS A 116 -13.12 3.50 -2.34
CA LYS A 116 -12.13 4.50 -1.90
C LYS A 116 -11.10 4.78 -3.00
N ARG A 117 -10.57 3.73 -3.64
CA ARG A 117 -9.60 3.87 -4.72
C ARG A 117 -10.15 4.69 -5.89
N ARG A 118 -11.44 4.53 -6.23
CA ARG A 118 -12.10 5.32 -7.28
C ARG A 118 -12.22 6.80 -6.96
N GLN A 119 -12.24 7.16 -5.70
CA GLN A 119 -12.32 8.55 -5.22
C GLN A 119 -10.93 9.17 -5.02
N GLY A 120 -9.86 8.38 -5.09
CA GLY A 120 -8.50 8.87 -4.96
C GLY A 120 -8.06 9.70 -6.16
N ALA A 121 -7.20 10.70 -5.92
CA ALA A 121 -6.62 11.53 -6.96
C ALA A 121 -5.86 10.70 -8.00
N PRO A 122 -5.76 11.14 -9.27
CA PRO A 122 -4.89 10.51 -10.26
C PRO A 122 -3.43 10.53 -9.79
N GLY A 123 -2.62 9.61 -10.29
CA GLY A 123 -1.20 9.51 -9.95
C GLY A 123 -0.37 8.95 -11.08
N VAL A 124 0.94 8.88 -10.86
CA VAL A 124 1.87 8.27 -11.80
C VAL A 124 1.62 6.77 -11.86
N ARG A 125 1.67 6.20 -13.05
CA ARG A 125 1.74 4.77 -13.25
C ARG A 125 3.19 4.32 -13.16
N VAL A 126 3.50 3.47 -12.23
CA VAL A 126 4.83 2.85 -12.03
C VAL A 126 4.75 1.35 -12.27
N THR A 127 3.68 0.71 -11.81
CA THR A 127 3.45 -0.73 -11.97
C THR A 127 2.67 -1.05 -13.25
N LEU A 128 2.59 -2.31 -13.63
CA LEU A 128 1.89 -2.74 -14.85
C LEU A 128 0.40 -2.43 -14.80
N LYS A 129 -0.21 -2.49 -13.62
CA LYS A 129 -1.66 -2.31 -13.47
C LYS A 129 -2.09 -0.97 -12.88
N ALA A 130 -1.15 -0.09 -12.51
CA ALA A 130 -1.46 1.23 -11.96
C ALA A 130 -2.59 1.16 -10.92
N PHE A 131 -2.31 0.60 -9.79
CA PHE A 131 -3.27 0.25 -8.76
C PHE A 131 -4.47 1.22 -8.64
N GLY A 132 -5.68 0.72 -8.85
CA GLY A 132 -6.92 1.51 -8.81
C GLY A 132 -7.34 2.12 -10.16
N LYS A 133 -6.52 2.04 -11.22
CA LYS A 133 -6.92 2.45 -12.57
C LYS A 133 -7.13 1.25 -13.49
N ASP A 134 -6.21 0.34 -13.55
CA ASP A 134 -6.22 -0.80 -14.47
C ASP A 134 -6.78 -2.08 -13.82
N ARG A 135 -6.79 -2.16 -12.48
CA ARG A 135 -7.53 -3.17 -11.74
C ARG A 135 -8.77 -2.55 -11.10
N ARG A 136 -9.94 -2.92 -11.61
CA ARG A 136 -11.22 -2.43 -11.10
C ARG A 136 -12.12 -3.58 -10.70
N LEU A 137 -12.69 -3.47 -9.52
CA LEU A 137 -13.62 -4.44 -8.97
C LEU A 137 -15.04 -3.83 -8.92
N PRO A 138 -16.10 -4.63 -9.05
CA PRO A 138 -17.45 -4.15 -8.81
C PRO A 138 -17.61 -3.69 -7.36
N ILE A 139 -18.15 -2.48 -7.16
CA ILE A 139 -18.35 -1.92 -5.81
C ILE A 139 -19.52 -2.64 -5.10
N THR A 140 -20.58 -2.93 -5.86
CA THR A 140 -21.83 -3.46 -5.31
C THR A 140 -22.01 -4.92 -5.70
N ASN A 141 -21.18 -5.82 -5.19
CA ASN A 141 -21.35 -7.25 -5.39
C ASN A 141 -21.14 -8.02 -4.08
N ALA A 142 -21.65 -9.24 -4.03
CA ALA A 142 -21.55 -10.13 -2.87
C ALA A 142 -20.46 -11.21 -3.06
N TYR A 143 -19.65 -11.14 -4.11
CA TYR A 143 -18.56 -12.07 -4.37
C TYR A 143 -17.52 -12.01 -3.23
N ARG A 144 -17.04 -13.16 -2.79
CA ARG A 144 -16.15 -13.28 -1.63
C ARG A 144 -14.93 -14.16 -1.90
N GLY A 145 -14.49 -14.21 -3.14
CA GLY A 145 -13.25 -14.90 -3.51
C GLY A 145 -13.27 -16.41 -3.29
#